data_8f5e9a45572ec90fe2f73e1efccaefa9
#
_entry.id   8f5e9a45572ec90fe2f73e1efccaefa9
#
_cell.length_a   1.000
_cell.length_b   1.000
_cell.length_c   1.000
_cell.angle_alpha   90.00
_cell.angle_beta   90.00
_cell.angle_gamma   90.00
#
_symmetry.space_group_name_H-M   'P 1'
#
loop_
_entity.id
_entity.type
_entity.pdbx_description
1 polymer ?
#
loop_
_entity_poly.entity_id
_entity_poly.type
_entity_poly.pdbx_seq_one_letter_code
_entity_poly.pdbx_strand_id
1 'polypeptide(L)'
;MQRCAYEGSRLLLAAFLVLCCILPAHAEKRVALVVGNSAYRNIASLDNPAKDAALMAETLKRLGFTLTGGRAQLDLDKPAIDGAVQSFGREVQGADVALFYYAGHGVQVAGANYLVPVGANPTREADVDFQMMDVNLVLRQMQGSGTRLNVVILDACRNNPFGTRSLRAADGGLAQMRAPDGTLISYATQPGNVAQDGDDGHSPYTKALAATLTQPGLDIFQTFNQVGLAVKRATSGAQQPWVSSSPIDGAFYFVPPVPQSGPQVAAMPAQEAPATTLRPDPDRIPLKDAALIGEVRDRLYERNFDPQSGDGRDTLARAISRFQEKSSITPTGEATEGLLSRLRKLDDLKPWGSIVYGVDNNKWGMSWNHASRRAAVADARSNCGSAKCPVELSFYGAHCGAFAISDKSWSLIQRDTIKAARDAALDDCGKAGKSCRIVGAVCADGSGR
;
A
#
# COMPACT_ATOMS: atom_id res chain seq x y z
N MET A 1 4.17 57.61 46.07
CA MET A 1 3.42 57.39 44.80
C MET A 1 4.08 56.45 43.79
N GLN A 2 5.23 55.83 44.03
CA GLN A 2 5.93 54.99 43.07
C GLN A 2 5.67 53.46 43.19
N ARG A 3 4.98 52.98 44.25
CA ARG A 3 4.69 51.54 44.45
C ARG A 3 3.41 51.05 43.73
N CYS A 4 2.41 51.90 43.48
CA CYS A 4 1.17 51.50 42.82
C CYS A 4 1.28 51.32 41.29
N ALA A 5 2.29 51.95 40.64
CA ALA A 5 2.47 51.85 39.17
C ALA A 5 3.12 50.51 38.75
N TYR A 6 3.83 49.82 39.64
CA TYR A 6 4.56 48.59 39.33
C TYR A 6 3.71 47.33 39.37
N GLU A 7 2.65 47.33 40.22
CA GLU A 7 1.72 46.16 40.33
C GLU A 7 0.73 46.12 39.18
N GLY A 8 0.29 47.30 38.68
CA GLY A 8 -0.61 47.39 37.50
C GLY A 8 0.03 46.87 36.22
N SER A 9 1.37 47.09 36.04
CA SER A 9 2.12 46.62 34.88
C SER A 9 2.32 45.10 34.87
N ARG A 10 2.45 44.47 36.05
CA ARG A 10 2.59 42.99 36.17
C ARG A 10 1.27 42.27 35.90
N LEU A 11 0.14 42.82 36.30
CA LEU A 11 -1.20 42.31 36.03
C LEU A 11 -1.58 42.40 34.55
N LEU A 12 -1.20 43.49 33.87
CA LEU A 12 -1.41 43.65 32.41
C LEU A 12 -0.53 42.71 31.61
N LEU A 13 0.73 42.47 32.02
CA LEU A 13 1.63 41.53 31.37
C LEU A 13 1.19 40.09 31.56
N ALA A 14 0.67 39.72 32.75
CA ALA A 14 0.13 38.39 33.01
C ALA A 14 -1.16 38.11 32.23
N ALA A 15 -2.04 39.10 32.11
CA ALA A 15 -3.27 39.03 31.30
C ALA A 15 -2.95 38.89 29.78
N PHE A 16 -1.90 39.57 29.30
CA PHE A 16 -1.46 39.49 27.91
C PHE A 16 -0.80 38.12 27.60
N LEU A 17 -0.05 37.55 28.54
CA LEU A 17 0.54 36.21 28.42
C LEU A 17 -0.52 35.08 28.40
N VAL A 18 -1.60 35.21 29.16
CA VAL A 18 -2.70 34.25 29.18
C VAL A 18 -3.53 34.33 27.89
N LEU A 19 -3.67 35.53 27.30
CA LEU A 19 -4.42 35.73 26.05
C LEU A 19 -3.63 35.22 24.80
N CYS A 20 -2.31 35.18 24.84
CA CYS A 20 -1.47 34.64 23.74
C CYS A 20 -1.44 33.13 23.66
N CYS A 21 -1.91 32.39 24.69
CA CYS A 21 -1.89 30.92 24.70
C CYS A 21 -3.16 30.28 24.15
N ILE A 22 -4.17 31.06 23.69
CA ILE A 22 -5.37 30.56 23.01
C ILE A 22 -5.10 30.62 21.50
N LEU A 23 -4.12 29.85 21.01
CA LEU A 23 -4.11 29.48 19.59
C LEU A 23 -5.36 28.62 19.36
N PRO A 24 -6.25 28.99 18.42
CA PRO A 24 -7.35 28.11 18.08
C PRO A 24 -6.76 26.78 17.60
N ALA A 25 -7.02 25.69 18.31
CA ALA A 25 -6.77 24.36 17.80
C ALA A 25 -7.57 24.26 16.49
N HIS A 26 -6.90 24.30 15.35
CA HIS A 26 -7.53 24.15 14.05
C HIS A 26 -8.12 22.74 14.04
N ALA A 27 -9.44 22.62 14.17
CA ALA A 27 -10.10 21.34 14.08
C ALA A 27 -9.87 20.79 12.66
N GLU A 28 -9.31 19.59 12.55
CA GLU A 28 -9.03 18.94 11.28
C GLU A 28 -10.31 18.86 10.43
N LYS A 29 -10.31 19.48 9.26
CA LYS A 29 -11.46 19.48 8.34
C LYS A 29 -11.48 18.14 7.58
N ARG A 30 -12.49 17.32 7.88
CA ARG A 30 -12.71 16.00 7.29
C ARG A 30 -13.95 16.03 6.40
N VAL A 31 -13.82 15.63 5.14
CA VAL A 31 -14.94 15.59 4.17
C VAL A 31 -15.04 14.21 3.57
N ALA A 32 -16.27 13.70 3.43
CA ALA A 32 -16.50 12.39 2.83
C ALA A 32 -17.66 12.39 1.83
N LEU A 33 -17.49 11.64 0.73
CA LEU A 33 -18.56 11.21 -0.16
C LEU A 33 -18.81 9.72 0.04
N VAL A 34 -20.05 9.37 0.39
CA VAL A 34 -20.48 7.99 0.62
C VAL A 34 -21.56 7.64 -0.38
N VAL A 35 -21.33 6.62 -1.20
CA VAL A 35 -22.24 6.18 -2.26
C VAL A 35 -22.58 4.70 -2.09
N GLY A 36 -23.86 4.35 -2.22
CA GLY A 36 -24.36 2.97 -2.21
C GLY A 36 -25.38 2.73 -3.33
N ASN A 37 -25.06 1.83 -4.26
CA ASN A 37 -25.95 1.47 -5.38
C ASN A 37 -26.45 0.05 -5.22
N SER A 38 -27.75 -0.11 -5.01
CA SER A 38 -28.49 -1.37 -4.81
C SER A 38 -29.50 -1.66 -5.91
N ALA A 39 -30.32 -0.65 -6.28
CA ALA A 39 -31.51 -0.79 -7.13
C ALA A 39 -31.16 -0.71 -8.63
N TYR A 40 -30.33 -1.63 -9.11
CA TYR A 40 -29.96 -1.70 -10.52
C TYR A 40 -31.13 -2.08 -11.42
N ARG A 41 -31.25 -1.41 -12.58
CA ARG A 41 -32.38 -1.57 -13.50
C ARG A 41 -32.14 -2.59 -14.61
N ASN A 42 -30.88 -2.80 -14.99
CA ASN A 42 -30.52 -3.60 -16.18
C ASN A 42 -29.61 -4.80 -15.85
N ILE A 43 -29.25 -4.95 -14.58
CA ILE A 43 -28.44 -6.05 -14.03
C ILE A 43 -29.04 -6.44 -12.68
N ALA A 44 -28.52 -7.51 -12.06
CA ALA A 44 -28.99 -7.97 -10.75
C ALA A 44 -28.88 -6.87 -9.69
N SER A 45 -29.94 -6.66 -8.92
CA SER A 45 -29.92 -5.80 -7.73
C SER A 45 -29.06 -6.44 -6.63
N LEU A 46 -28.59 -5.61 -5.70
CA LEU A 46 -27.82 -6.01 -4.53
C LEU A 46 -28.57 -5.60 -3.25
N ASP A 47 -28.55 -6.45 -2.23
CA ASP A 47 -29.34 -6.24 -1.00
C ASP A 47 -28.68 -5.29 0.00
N ASN A 48 -27.34 -5.23 0.01
CA ASN A 48 -26.59 -4.63 1.09
C ASN A 48 -25.98 -3.24 0.80
N PRO A 49 -25.60 -2.83 -0.42
CA PRO A 49 -24.86 -1.59 -0.66
C PRO A 49 -25.50 -0.32 -0.11
N ALA A 50 -26.82 -0.20 -0.19
CA ALA A 50 -27.53 0.95 0.37
C ALA A 50 -27.46 0.98 1.91
N LYS A 51 -27.55 -0.18 2.57
CA LYS A 51 -27.42 -0.33 4.02
C LYS A 51 -25.96 -0.09 4.46
N ASP A 52 -24.99 -0.59 3.72
CA ASP A 52 -23.57 -0.40 3.95
C ASP A 52 -23.18 1.08 3.84
N ALA A 53 -23.67 1.77 2.82
CA ALA A 53 -23.48 3.20 2.68
C ALA A 53 -24.11 3.98 3.85
N ALA A 54 -25.28 3.59 4.33
CA ALA A 54 -25.92 4.20 5.48
C ALA A 54 -25.09 3.99 6.76
N LEU A 55 -24.62 2.75 7.03
CA LEU A 55 -23.76 2.44 8.16
C LEU A 55 -22.45 3.24 8.11
N MET A 56 -21.81 3.32 6.96
CA MET A 56 -20.58 4.10 6.79
C MET A 56 -20.82 5.59 6.95
N ALA A 57 -21.90 6.14 6.43
CA ALA A 57 -22.28 7.55 6.59
C ALA A 57 -22.42 7.92 8.07
N GLU A 58 -23.14 7.11 8.86
CA GLU A 58 -23.31 7.32 10.29
C GLU A 58 -21.99 7.16 11.05
N THR A 59 -21.17 6.18 10.67
CA THR A 59 -19.84 5.97 11.27
C THR A 59 -18.93 7.18 11.01
N LEU A 60 -18.86 7.66 9.77
CA LEU A 60 -18.02 8.80 9.40
C LEU A 60 -18.49 10.11 10.04
N LYS A 61 -19.80 10.34 10.17
CA LYS A 61 -20.34 11.50 10.93
C LYS A 61 -19.85 11.48 12.38
N ARG A 62 -19.93 10.33 13.06
CA ARG A 62 -19.41 10.19 14.43
C ARG A 62 -17.91 10.43 14.54
N LEU A 63 -17.17 10.19 13.46
CA LEU A 63 -15.73 10.43 13.35
C LEU A 63 -15.39 11.86 12.90
N GLY A 64 -16.38 12.77 12.86
CA GLY A 64 -16.18 14.18 12.55
C GLY A 64 -16.10 14.52 11.05
N PHE A 65 -16.51 13.60 10.16
CA PHE A 65 -16.58 13.90 8.74
C PHE A 65 -17.87 14.68 8.39
N THR A 66 -17.71 15.74 7.62
CA THR A 66 -18.80 16.37 6.88
C THR A 66 -19.07 15.55 5.62
N LEU A 67 -20.32 15.12 5.45
CA LEU A 67 -20.69 14.33 4.27
C LEU A 67 -21.15 15.23 3.13
N THR A 68 -20.65 14.99 1.93
CA THR A 68 -21.15 15.62 0.70
C THR A 68 -22.66 15.30 0.53
N GLY A 69 -23.46 16.34 0.42
CA GLY A 69 -24.92 16.23 0.41
C GLY A 69 -25.54 15.87 1.77
N GLY A 70 -24.79 15.89 2.89
CA GLY A 70 -25.25 15.70 4.27
C GLY A 70 -25.61 14.26 4.66
N ARG A 71 -25.59 13.31 3.73
CA ARG A 71 -26.00 11.90 3.92
C ARG A 71 -25.32 10.98 2.91
N ALA A 72 -25.50 9.66 3.07
CA ALA A 72 -25.20 8.68 2.02
C ALA A 72 -26.00 9.01 0.75
N GLN A 73 -25.36 8.94 -0.39
CA GLN A 73 -25.96 9.08 -1.71
C GLN A 73 -26.33 7.70 -2.20
N LEU A 74 -27.63 7.42 -2.43
CA LEU A 74 -28.11 6.08 -2.74
C LEU A 74 -28.66 6.01 -4.16
N ASP A 75 -28.43 4.86 -4.81
CA ASP A 75 -29.00 4.47 -6.10
C ASP A 75 -28.82 5.53 -7.21
N LEU A 76 -27.58 6.01 -7.32
CA LEU A 76 -27.22 7.08 -8.25
C LEU A 76 -27.13 6.54 -9.69
N ASP A 77 -27.80 7.22 -10.62
CA ASP A 77 -27.51 7.07 -12.06
C ASP A 77 -26.28 7.87 -12.47
N LYS A 78 -25.89 7.80 -13.76
CA LYS A 78 -24.68 8.42 -14.24
C LYS A 78 -24.60 9.93 -14.02
N PRO A 79 -25.61 10.74 -14.36
CA PRO A 79 -25.61 12.17 -14.08
C PRO A 79 -25.52 12.50 -12.58
N ALA A 80 -26.21 11.72 -11.75
CA ALA A 80 -26.22 11.96 -10.29
C ALA A 80 -24.88 11.63 -9.64
N ILE A 81 -24.23 10.51 -10.01
CA ILE A 81 -22.92 10.16 -9.45
C ILE A 81 -21.84 11.15 -9.91
N ASP A 82 -21.87 11.60 -11.17
CA ASP A 82 -20.98 12.64 -11.68
C ASP A 82 -21.14 13.94 -10.91
N GLY A 83 -22.38 14.38 -10.69
CA GLY A 83 -22.71 15.57 -9.89
C GLY A 83 -22.25 15.46 -8.44
N ALA A 84 -22.41 14.29 -7.81
CA ALA A 84 -21.94 14.02 -6.45
C ALA A 84 -20.41 14.13 -6.36
N VAL A 85 -19.68 13.54 -7.30
CA VAL A 85 -18.20 13.59 -7.34
C VAL A 85 -17.71 15.01 -7.61
N GLN A 86 -18.38 15.79 -8.48
CA GLN A 86 -18.04 17.20 -8.70
C GLN A 86 -18.29 18.04 -7.44
N SER A 87 -19.38 17.81 -6.71
CA SER A 87 -19.69 18.49 -5.45
C SER A 87 -18.65 18.15 -4.38
N PHE A 88 -18.31 16.87 -4.25
CA PHE A 88 -17.24 16.40 -3.39
C PHE A 88 -15.91 17.12 -3.70
N GLY A 89 -15.52 17.20 -4.98
CA GLY A 89 -14.30 17.87 -5.42
C GLY A 89 -14.25 19.36 -5.02
N ARG A 90 -15.40 20.04 -4.97
CA ARG A 90 -15.49 21.43 -4.47
C ARG A 90 -15.39 21.50 -2.94
N GLU A 91 -16.04 20.59 -2.23
CA GLU A 91 -16.10 20.59 -0.76
C GLU A 91 -14.78 20.19 -0.10
N VAL A 92 -13.97 19.34 -0.75
CA VAL A 92 -12.65 18.93 -0.25
C VAL A 92 -11.58 20.01 -0.39
N GLN A 93 -11.85 21.11 -1.09
CA GLN A 93 -10.90 22.23 -1.16
C GLN A 93 -10.61 22.77 0.25
N GLY A 94 -9.31 22.79 0.60
CA GLY A 94 -8.85 23.20 1.92
C GLY A 94 -9.28 22.24 3.06
N ALA A 95 -9.63 21.00 2.76
CA ALA A 95 -9.79 19.96 3.77
C ALA A 95 -8.44 19.31 4.08
N ASP A 96 -8.28 18.80 5.31
CA ASP A 96 -7.10 18.03 5.71
C ASP A 96 -7.22 16.58 5.25
N VAL A 97 -8.46 16.04 5.29
CA VAL A 97 -8.76 14.64 4.96
C VAL A 97 -9.96 14.57 4.01
N ALA A 98 -9.79 13.89 2.89
CA ALA A 98 -10.84 13.53 1.96
C ALA A 98 -11.06 12.02 1.97
N LEU A 99 -12.32 11.57 2.06
CA LEU A 99 -12.67 10.14 2.02
C LEU A 99 -13.77 9.89 0.98
N PHE A 100 -13.55 8.92 0.11
CA PHE A 100 -14.57 8.40 -0.79
C PHE A 100 -14.88 6.95 -0.44
N TYR A 101 -16.14 6.64 -0.24
CA TYR A 101 -16.63 5.29 -0.02
C TYR A 101 -17.66 4.93 -1.08
N TYR A 102 -17.52 3.74 -1.65
CA TYR A 102 -18.49 3.19 -2.60
C TYR A 102 -18.81 1.74 -2.25
N ALA A 103 -20.13 1.40 -2.22
CA ALA A 103 -20.64 0.05 -2.18
C ALA A 103 -21.55 -0.20 -3.39
N GLY A 104 -21.37 -1.32 -4.10
CA GLY A 104 -22.13 -1.67 -5.29
C GLY A 104 -21.37 -2.48 -6.32
N HIS A 105 -21.92 -2.61 -7.54
CA HIS A 105 -21.20 -3.23 -8.64
C HIS A 105 -20.03 -2.37 -9.13
N GLY A 106 -18.89 -3.00 -9.37
CA GLY A 106 -17.73 -2.42 -10.01
C GLY A 106 -17.20 -3.35 -11.09
N VAL A 107 -16.66 -2.79 -12.15
CA VAL A 107 -16.07 -3.57 -13.26
C VAL A 107 -14.71 -3.00 -13.65
N GLN A 108 -13.86 -3.88 -14.15
CA GLN A 108 -12.63 -3.50 -14.81
C GLN A 108 -12.81 -3.64 -16.32
N VAL A 109 -12.53 -2.57 -17.08
CA VAL A 109 -12.53 -2.59 -18.53
C VAL A 109 -11.23 -1.98 -19.04
N ALA A 110 -10.51 -2.68 -19.90
CA ALA A 110 -9.23 -2.25 -20.44
C ALA A 110 -8.20 -1.76 -19.39
N GLY A 111 -8.21 -2.35 -18.17
CA GLY A 111 -7.31 -1.99 -17.08
C GLY A 111 -7.77 -0.82 -16.22
N ALA A 112 -8.85 -0.12 -16.56
CA ALA A 112 -9.47 0.93 -15.75
C ALA A 112 -10.64 0.39 -14.91
N ASN A 113 -10.83 0.95 -13.73
CA ASN A 113 -11.91 0.59 -12.80
C ASN A 113 -13.08 1.54 -12.93
N TYR A 114 -14.27 0.97 -13.07
CA TYR A 114 -15.53 1.69 -13.21
C TYR A 114 -16.51 1.28 -12.13
N LEU A 115 -17.17 2.26 -11.52
CA LEU A 115 -18.33 2.06 -10.65
C LEU A 115 -19.59 2.07 -11.52
N VAL A 116 -20.53 1.20 -11.21
CA VAL A 116 -21.72 0.99 -12.02
C VAL A 116 -22.88 1.83 -11.49
N PRO A 117 -23.37 2.86 -12.22
CA PRO A 117 -24.60 3.56 -11.89
C PRO A 117 -25.83 2.65 -12.07
N VAL A 118 -26.91 2.90 -11.31
CA VAL A 118 -28.08 2.00 -11.31
C VAL A 118 -28.80 1.89 -12.66
N GLY A 119 -28.60 2.86 -13.56
CA GLY A 119 -29.17 2.85 -14.91
C GLY A 119 -28.27 2.32 -16.02
N ALA A 120 -27.01 1.94 -15.69
CA ALA A 120 -26.04 1.51 -16.70
C ALA A 120 -26.49 0.26 -17.46
N ASN A 121 -26.35 0.28 -18.79
CA ASN A 121 -26.62 -0.84 -19.69
C ASN A 121 -25.71 -0.81 -20.93
N PRO A 122 -24.38 -0.84 -20.75
CA PRO A 122 -23.46 -0.84 -21.88
C PRO A 122 -23.64 -2.12 -22.70
N THR A 123 -23.67 -1.98 -24.00
CA THR A 123 -23.77 -3.10 -24.94
C THR A 123 -22.45 -3.41 -25.63
N ARG A 124 -21.49 -2.47 -25.59
CA ARG A 124 -20.15 -2.58 -26.14
C ARG A 124 -19.16 -1.77 -25.27
N GLU A 125 -17.88 -2.04 -25.42
CA GLU A 125 -16.81 -1.38 -24.65
C GLU A 125 -16.82 0.15 -24.80
N ALA A 126 -17.12 0.64 -26.02
CA ALA A 126 -17.20 2.08 -26.28
C ALA A 126 -18.31 2.83 -25.50
N ASP A 127 -19.28 2.11 -24.93
CA ASP A 127 -20.38 2.69 -24.16
C ASP A 127 -19.98 2.93 -22.67
N VAL A 128 -18.86 2.33 -22.23
CA VAL A 128 -18.46 2.30 -20.81
C VAL A 128 -18.22 3.71 -20.27
N ASP A 129 -17.42 4.53 -20.96
CA ASP A 129 -17.07 5.89 -20.52
C ASP A 129 -18.30 6.82 -20.41
N PHE A 130 -19.35 6.54 -21.21
CA PHE A 130 -20.59 7.33 -21.18
C PHE A 130 -21.57 6.87 -20.11
N GLN A 131 -21.54 5.60 -19.73
CA GLN A 131 -22.56 5.02 -18.86
C GLN A 131 -22.04 4.68 -17.46
N MET A 132 -20.72 4.58 -17.26
CA MET A 132 -20.11 4.21 -15.99
C MET A 132 -19.24 5.33 -15.42
N MET A 133 -18.92 5.25 -14.15
CA MET A 133 -18.07 6.21 -13.44
C MET A 133 -16.65 5.69 -13.32
N ASP A 134 -15.70 6.28 -14.04
CA ASP A 134 -14.27 5.98 -13.88
C ASP A 134 -13.78 6.43 -12.49
N VAL A 135 -13.24 5.49 -11.70
CA VAL A 135 -12.70 5.77 -10.35
C VAL A 135 -11.56 6.81 -10.38
N ASN A 136 -10.82 6.91 -11.49
CA ASN A 136 -9.79 7.93 -11.64
C ASN A 136 -10.34 9.37 -11.61
N LEU A 137 -11.62 9.59 -11.94
CA LEU A 137 -12.26 10.90 -11.79
C LEU A 137 -12.31 11.33 -10.32
N VAL A 138 -12.63 10.39 -9.41
CA VAL A 138 -12.61 10.64 -7.97
C VAL A 138 -11.19 10.99 -7.50
N LEU A 139 -10.20 10.19 -7.90
CA LEU A 139 -8.80 10.44 -7.55
C LEU A 139 -8.32 11.81 -8.03
N ARG A 140 -8.70 12.22 -9.26
CA ARG A 140 -8.35 13.57 -9.78
C ARG A 140 -8.98 14.70 -8.97
N GLN A 141 -10.23 14.54 -8.49
CA GLN A 141 -10.87 15.54 -7.63
C GLN A 141 -10.13 15.68 -6.29
N MET A 142 -9.71 14.55 -5.71
CA MET A 142 -8.98 14.55 -4.46
C MET A 142 -7.55 15.12 -4.61
N GLN A 143 -6.82 14.77 -5.66
CA GLN A 143 -5.47 15.29 -5.92
C GLN A 143 -5.43 16.79 -6.13
N GLY A 144 -6.44 17.38 -6.80
CA GLY A 144 -6.52 18.81 -7.06
C GLY A 144 -6.91 19.64 -5.84
N SER A 145 -7.24 19.02 -4.70
CA SER A 145 -7.76 19.71 -3.50
C SER A 145 -6.68 20.19 -2.52
N GLY A 146 -5.45 19.64 -2.61
CA GLY A 146 -4.39 19.92 -1.65
C GLY A 146 -4.58 19.25 -0.27
N THR A 147 -5.45 18.26 -0.16
CA THR A 147 -5.64 17.47 1.07
C THR A 147 -4.38 16.72 1.44
N ARG A 148 -4.06 16.68 2.75
CA ARG A 148 -2.93 15.93 3.30
C ARG A 148 -3.12 14.41 3.17
N LEU A 149 -4.37 13.94 3.33
CA LEU A 149 -4.73 12.52 3.27
C LEU A 149 -5.97 12.29 2.42
N ASN A 150 -5.85 11.40 1.46
CA ASN A 150 -6.94 10.91 0.64
C ASN A 150 -7.18 9.43 0.92
N VAL A 151 -8.42 9.05 1.19
CA VAL A 151 -8.81 7.65 1.44
C VAL A 151 -9.91 7.26 0.46
N VAL A 152 -9.66 6.24 -0.36
CA VAL A 152 -10.65 5.66 -1.28
C VAL A 152 -10.96 4.25 -0.83
N ILE A 153 -12.23 3.95 -0.61
CA ILE A 153 -12.71 2.67 -0.10
C ILE A 153 -13.72 2.10 -1.11
N LEU A 154 -13.40 0.94 -1.68
CA LEU A 154 -14.18 0.29 -2.71
C LEU A 154 -14.71 -1.06 -2.18
N ASP A 155 -15.94 -1.05 -1.69
CA ASP A 155 -16.73 -2.25 -1.36
C ASP A 155 -17.57 -2.63 -2.57
N ALA A 156 -16.89 -3.10 -3.60
CA ALA A 156 -17.50 -3.42 -4.88
C ALA A 156 -17.31 -4.90 -5.21
N CYS A 157 -18.42 -5.57 -5.57
CA CYS A 157 -18.40 -6.90 -6.16
C CYS A 157 -17.65 -6.88 -7.49
N ARG A 158 -16.93 -7.96 -7.77
CA ARG A 158 -15.96 -8.00 -8.88
C ARG A 158 -16.37 -8.93 -10.01
N ASN A 159 -17.58 -9.40 -10.04
CA ASN A 159 -18.10 -10.11 -11.19
C ASN A 159 -18.58 -9.11 -12.23
N ASN A 160 -18.23 -9.34 -13.49
CA ASN A 160 -18.81 -8.56 -14.57
C ASN A 160 -20.34 -8.77 -14.58
N PRO A 161 -21.15 -7.78 -14.16
CA PRO A 161 -22.60 -7.98 -14.06
C PRO A 161 -23.30 -7.98 -15.42
N PHE A 162 -22.57 -7.66 -16.50
CA PHE A 162 -23.09 -7.59 -17.86
C PHE A 162 -22.90 -8.89 -18.65
N GLY A 163 -22.27 -9.92 -18.06
CA GLY A 163 -22.06 -11.24 -18.67
C GLY A 163 -21.13 -11.19 -19.89
N THR A 164 -21.43 -12.02 -20.89
CA THR A 164 -20.64 -12.14 -22.15
C THR A 164 -20.92 -11.06 -23.18
N ARG A 165 -21.66 -10.01 -22.82
CA ARG A 165 -21.82 -8.84 -23.71
C ARG A 165 -20.42 -8.34 -24.03
N SER A 166 -20.15 -7.92 -25.26
CA SER A 166 -18.85 -7.55 -25.88
C SER A 166 -18.00 -6.53 -25.11
N LEU A 167 -18.05 -6.59 -23.78
CA LEU A 167 -17.16 -5.89 -22.87
C LEU A 167 -15.96 -6.79 -22.64
N ARG A 168 -14.78 -6.37 -23.02
CA ARG A 168 -13.50 -7.00 -22.61
C ARG A 168 -13.27 -6.73 -21.11
N ALA A 169 -14.27 -6.99 -20.30
CA ALA A 169 -14.09 -7.00 -18.86
C ALA A 169 -13.22 -8.22 -18.53
N ALA A 170 -12.09 -8.00 -17.87
CA ALA A 170 -11.28 -9.09 -17.37
C ALA A 170 -12.14 -9.93 -16.40
N ASP A 171 -12.16 -11.25 -16.57
CA ASP A 171 -12.71 -12.15 -15.59
C ASP A 171 -11.92 -11.98 -14.27
N GLY A 172 -12.56 -11.39 -13.27
CA GLY A 172 -11.99 -11.32 -11.93
C GLY A 172 -11.54 -9.95 -11.44
N GLY A 173 -12.49 -9.12 -11.06
CA GLY A 173 -12.25 -8.06 -10.09
C GLY A 173 -11.81 -6.70 -10.63
N LEU A 174 -11.75 -5.72 -9.71
CA LEU A 174 -11.16 -4.41 -9.99
C LEU A 174 -9.64 -4.54 -10.17
N ALA A 175 -9.06 -3.79 -11.10
CA ALA A 175 -7.62 -3.67 -11.24
C ALA A 175 -6.99 -3.01 -10.00
N GLN A 176 -5.77 -3.38 -9.68
CA GLN A 176 -5.00 -2.63 -8.72
C GLN A 176 -4.70 -1.24 -9.30
N MET A 177 -5.09 -0.19 -8.59
CA MET A 177 -4.77 1.19 -8.96
C MET A 177 -3.52 1.65 -8.23
N ARG A 178 -2.68 2.42 -8.92
CA ARG A 178 -1.58 3.13 -8.27
C ARG A 178 -2.17 4.26 -7.43
N ALA A 179 -1.87 4.25 -6.13
CA ALA A 179 -2.27 5.32 -5.24
C ALA A 179 -1.42 6.59 -5.52
N PRO A 180 -2.06 7.74 -5.82
CA PRO A 180 -1.36 9.01 -5.91
C PRO A 180 -0.78 9.45 -4.56
N ASP A 181 0.08 10.47 -4.55
CA ASP A 181 0.72 10.97 -3.33
C ASP A 181 -0.32 11.31 -2.24
N GLY A 182 -0.03 10.94 -0.99
CA GLY A 182 -0.93 11.14 0.14
C GLY A 182 -2.22 10.32 0.09
N THR A 183 -2.27 9.24 -0.71
CA THR A 183 -3.51 8.47 -0.94
C THR A 183 -3.39 7.03 -0.47
N LEU A 184 -4.47 6.52 0.15
CA LEU A 184 -4.70 5.12 0.46
C LEU A 184 -5.96 4.65 -0.26
N ILE A 185 -5.85 3.57 -1.04
CA ILE A 185 -6.98 2.92 -1.71
C ILE A 185 -7.18 1.54 -1.09
N SER A 186 -8.35 1.30 -0.50
CA SER A 186 -8.71 0.02 0.10
C SER A 186 -9.82 -0.66 -0.68
N TYR A 187 -9.61 -1.92 -0.95
CA TYR A 187 -10.55 -2.80 -1.68
C TYR A 187 -11.09 -3.86 -0.74
N ALA A 188 -12.35 -4.18 -0.88
CA ALA A 188 -13.00 -5.22 -0.08
C ALA A 188 -12.35 -6.60 -0.23
N THR A 189 -11.69 -6.88 -1.36
CA THR A 189 -10.96 -8.13 -1.60
C THR A 189 -9.73 -7.88 -2.49
N GLN A 190 -8.82 -8.84 -2.53
CA GLN A 190 -7.61 -8.78 -3.35
C GLN A 190 -7.94 -8.81 -4.86
N PRO A 191 -7.04 -8.30 -5.74
CA PRO A 191 -7.22 -8.40 -7.19
C PRO A 191 -7.50 -9.83 -7.65
N GLY A 192 -8.48 -9.99 -8.56
CA GLY A 192 -8.85 -11.31 -9.08
C GLY A 192 -9.89 -12.09 -8.26
N ASN A 193 -10.30 -11.61 -7.07
CA ASN A 193 -11.28 -12.29 -6.22
C ASN A 193 -12.62 -11.55 -6.12
N VAL A 194 -13.66 -12.26 -5.72
CA VAL A 194 -15.02 -11.74 -5.51
C VAL A 194 -15.21 -11.33 -4.05
N ALA A 195 -15.77 -10.16 -3.80
CA ALA A 195 -16.25 -9.77 -2.48
C ALA A 195 -17.59 -10.44 -2.19
N GLN A 196 -17.79 -10.89 -0.94
CA GLN A 196 -19.05 -11.47 -0.48
C GLN A 196 -20.02 -10.35 -0.08
N ASP A 197 -21.28 -10.54 -0.40
CA ASP A 197 -22.35 -9.58 -0.08
C ASP A 197 -22.77 -9.66 1.40
N GLY A 198 -22.57 -10.82 2.03
CA GLY A 198 -22.96 -11.10 3.42
C GLY A 198 -24.44 -11.44 3.56
N ASP A 199 -24.77 -12.27 4.58
CA ASP A 199 -26.12 -12.82 4.78
C ASP A 199 -26.92 -12.06 5.87
N ASP A 200 -26.31 -11.10 6.55
CA ASP A 200 -26.89 -10.43 7.73
C ASP A 200 -27.15 -8.92 7.53
N GLY A 201 -27.31 -8.50 6.29
CA GLY A 201 -27.69 -7.14 5.92
C GLY A 201 -26.55 -6.18 5.68
N HIS A 202 -25.30 -6.62 5.83
CA HIS A 202 -24.09 -5.85 5.54
C HIS A 202 -23.00 -6.74 4.96
N SER A 203 -22.14 -6.17 4.12
CA SER A 203 -20.94 -6.87 3.66
C SER A 203 -19.99 -7.16 4.83
N PRO A 204 -19.26 -8.28 4.82
CA PRO A 204 -18.24 -8.56 5.82
C PRO A 204 -17.17 -7.44 5.92
N TYR A 205 -16.86 -6.79 4.79
CA TYR A 205 -15.90 -5.72 4.73
C TYR A 205 -16.41 -4.45 5.41
N THR A 206 -17.60 -3.97 5.06
CA THR A 206 -18.18 -2.76 5.66
C THR A 206 -18.44 -2.92 7.16
N LYS A 207 -18.89 -4.12 7.61
CA LYS A 207 -19.02 -4.40 9.05
C LYS A 207 -17.69 -4.28 9.79
N ALA A 208 -16.65 -4.93 9.28
CA ALA A 208 -15.32 -4.87 9.87
C ALA A 208 -14.75 -3.44 9.85
N LEU A 209 -14.99 -2.71 8.75
CA LEU A 209 -14.54 -1.33 8.60
C LEU A 209 -15.21 -0.41 9.62
N ALA A 210 -16.55 -0.40 9.71
CA ALA A 210 -17.30 0.45 10.64
C ALA A 210 -16.91 0.19 12.11
N ALA A 211 -16.68 -1.08 12.47
CA ALA A 211 -16.24 -1.46 13.81
C ALA A 211 -14.80 -1.02 14.11
N THR A 212 -13.90 -1.12 13.13
CA THR A 212 -12.47 -0.84 13.35
C THR A 212 -12.17 0.66 13.31
N LEU A 213 -12.82 1.42 12.43
CA LEU A 213 -12.64 2.88 12.33
C LEU A 213 -12.94 3.62 13.65
N THR A 214 -13.79 3.06 14.50
CA THR A 214 -14.15 3.65 15.80
C THR A 214 -13.23 3.26 16.95
N GLN A 215 -12.21 2.42 16.70
CA GLN A 215 -11.25 2.01 17.73
C GLN A 215 -10.19 3.10 17.95
N PRO A 216 -9.95 3.52 19.22
CA PRO A 216 -8.98 4.55 19.51
C PRO A 216 -7.53 4.05 19.34
N GLY A 217 -6.64 4.94 18.91
CA GLY A 217 -5.20 4.71 18.91
C GLY A 217 -4.67 3.86 17.75
N LEU A 218 -5.51 3.46 16.80
CA LEU A 218 -5.06 2.80 15.59
C LEU A 218 -4.69 3.85 14.54
N ASP A 219 -3.45 3.86 14.08
CA ASP A 219 -3.09 4.63 12.90
C ASP A 219 -3.76 4.07 11.64
N ILE A 220 -3.72 4.81 10.54
CA ILE A 220 -4.42 4.44 9.30
C ILE A 220 -4.00 3.06 8.77
N PHE A 221 -2.72 2.70 8.84
CA PHE A 221 -2.22 1.40 8.37
C PHE A 221 -2.63 0.27 9.29
N GLN A 222 -2.55 0.49 10.60
CA GLN A 222 -3.05 -0.45 11.62
C GLN A 222 -4.55 -0.67 11.46
N THR A 223 -5.32 0.39 11.21
CA THR A 223 -6.77 0.32 10.98
C THR A 223 -7.09 -0.61 9.81
N PHE A 224 -6.53 -0.36 8.62
CA PHE A 224 -6.84 -1.19 7.45
C PHE A 224 -6.26 -2.61 7.54
N ASN A 225 -5.14 -2.80 8.24
CA ASN A 225 -4.64 -4.14 8.55
C ASN A 225 -5.61 -4.91 9.46
N GLN A 226 -6.15 -4.27 10.51
CA GLN A 226 -7.14 -4.87 11.41
C GLN A 226 -8.45 -5.21 10.68
N VAL A 227 -8.93 -4.33 9.80
CA VAL A 227 -10.07 -4.60 8.90
C VAL A 227 -9.81 -5.86 8.08
N GLY A 228 -8.64 -5.96 7.43
CA GLY A 228 -8.27 -7.12 6.64
C GLY A 228 -8.28 -8.43 7.44
N LEU A 229 -7.72 -8.41 8.65
CA LEU A 229 -7.71 -9.57 9.55
C LEU A 229 -9.12 -9.95 10.02
N ALA A 230 -9.99 -8.96 10.30
CA ALA A 230 -11.37 -9.20 10.73
C ALA A 230 -12.18 -9.84 9.60
N VAL A 231 -12.09 -9.31 8.37
CA VAL A 231 -12.77 -9.88 7.19
C VAL A 231 -12.28 -11.29 6.89
N LYS A 232 -10.97 -11.51 6.89
CA LYS A 232 -10.39 -12.84 6.65
C LYS A 232 -10.92 -13.87 7.65
N ARG A 233 -11.04 -13.49 8.93
CA ARG A 233 -11.61 -14.37 9.98
C ARG A 233 -13.10 -14.60 9.77
N ALA A 234 -13.88 -13.54 9.50
CA ALA A 234 -15.32 -13.61 9.31
C ALA A 234 -15.74 -14.47 8.10
N THR A 235 -14.89 -14.50 7.06
CA THR A 235 -15.13 -15.24 5.81
C THR A 235 -14.38 -16.57 5.71
N SER A 236 -13.79 -17.05 6.82
CA SER A 236 -12.96 -18.27 6.84
C SER A 236 -11.85 -18.27 5.78
N GLY A 237 -11.30 -17.08 5.48
CA GLY A 237 -10.23 -16.87 4.50
C GLY A 237 -10.68 -16.71 3.05
N ALA A 238 -11.99 -16.80 2.76
CA ALA A 238 -12.54 -16.67 1.40
C ALA A 238 -12.39 -15.24 0.86
N GLN A 239 -12.40 -14.22 1.73
CA GLN A 239 -12.23 -12.83 1.34
C GLN A 239 -11.05 -12.20 2.09
N GLN A 240 -10.15 -11.56 1.35
CA GLN A 240 -8.98 -10.89 1.90
C GLN A 240 -8.91 -9.47 1.34
N PRO A 241 -9.24 -8.44 2.12
CA PRO A 241 -9.09 -7.04 1.72
C PRO A 241 -7.67 -6.70 1.29
N TRP A 242 -7.56 -5.75 0.39
CA TRP A 242 -6.31 -5.31 -0.19
C TRP A 242 -6.16 -3.79 -0.08
N VAL A 243 -4.93 -3.31 0.14
CA VAL A 243 -4.62 -1.88 0.23
C VAL A 243 -3.49 -1.53 -0.74
N SER A 244 -3.68 -0.43 -1.48
CA SER A 244 -2.64 0.26 -2.24
C SER A 244 -2.45 1.65 -1.63
N SER A 245 -1.23 2.02 -1.23
CA SER A 245 -0.96 3.34 -0.68
C SER A 245 0.33 3.93 -1.20
N SER A 246 0.35 5.25 -1.32
CA SER A 246 1.57 6.05 -1.43
C SER A 246 2.05 6.44 -0.02
N PRO A 247 3.26 7.03 0.13
CA PRO A 247 3.66 7.64 1.39
C PRO A 247 2.63 8.67 1.87
N ILE A 248 2.26 8.58 3.16
CA ILE A 248 1.32 9.50 3.82
C ILE A 248 2.13 10.27 4.85
N ASP A 249 2.08 11.59 4.77
CA ASP A 249 2.82 12.46 5.68
C ASP A 249 2.16 12.53 7.06
N GLY A 250 2.95 12.24 8.09
CA GLY A 250 2.50 12.19 9.48
C GLY A 250 1.60 11.00 9.83
N ALA A 251 1.25 10.89 11.09
CA ALA A 251 0.32 9.90 11.60
C ALA A 251 -1.13 10.41 11.46
N PHE A 252 -2.03 9.54 11.02
CA PHE A 252 -3.46 9.82 11.00
C PHE A 252 -4.21 8.77 11.83
N TYR A 253 -5.15 9.24 12.65
CA TYR A 253 -6.02 8.42 13.49
C TYR A 253 -7.47 8.83 13.22
N PHE A 254 -8.35 7.86 12.94
CA PHE A 254 -9.79 8.12 12.91
C PHE A 254 -10.28 8.54 14.30
N VAL A 255 -9.82 7.82 15.33
CA VAL A 255 -10.00 8.16 16.74
C VAL A 255 -8.62 8.25 17.39
N PRO A 256 -8.20 9.42 17.88
CA PRO A 256 -6.91 9.57 18.55
C PRO A 256 -6.73 8.59 19.71
N PRO A 257 -5.49 8.23 20.07
CA PRO A 257 -5.24 7.46 21.28
C PRO A 257 -5.77 8.20 22.51
N VAL A 258 -6.46 7.46 23.38
CA VAL A 258 -6.90 8.01 24.68
C VAL A 258 -5.65 8.30 25.51
N PRO A 259 -5.46 9.52 26.02
CA PRO A 259 -4.40 9.78 26.97
C PRO A 259 -4.57 8.80 28.14
N GLN A 260 -3.59 7.95 28.40
CA GLN A 260 -3.62 7.14 29.61
C GLN A 260 -3.44 8.10 30.78
N SER A 261 -4.55 8.40 31.45
CA SER A 261 -4.53 9.01 32.77
C SER A 261 -3.96 7.96 33.71
N GLY A 262 -2.65 7.93 33.86
CA GLY A 262 -2.02 7.22 34.96
C GLY A 262 -2.57 7.78 36.26
N PRO A 263 -2.65 7.00 37.36
CA PRO A 263 -3.11 7.51 38.66
C PRO A 263 -2.30 8.75 39.03
N GLN A 264 -2.99 9.87 39.25
CA GLN A 264 -2.41 11.09 39.74
C GLN A 264 -1.83 10.80 41.15
N VAL A 265 -0.55 10.52 41.23
CA VAL A 265 0.17 10.46 42.49
C VAL A 265 0.23 11.89 43.03
N ALA A 266 -0.40 12.14 44.17
CA ALA A 266 -0.40 13.41 44.84
C ALA A 266 1.02 13.99 44.92
N ALA A 267 1.16 15.27 44.59
CA ALA A 267 2.42 15.99 44.58
C ALA A 267 3.14 15.89 45.95
N MET A 268 4.20 15.12 45.99
CA MET A 268 5.24 15.24 47.03
C MET A 268 6.24 16.32 46.63
N PRO A 269 6.85 17.05 47.61
CA PRO A 269 7.72 18.19 47.28
C PRO A 269 8.94 17.75 46.48
N ALA A 270 9.37 18.67 45.60
CA ALA A 270 10.41 18.50 44.61
C ALA A 270 11.72 17.89 45.18
N GLN A 271 11.93 16.61 44.92
CA GLN A 271 13.25 16.02 44.82
C GLN A 271 13.59 15.93 43.33
N GLU A 272 14.83 16.25 43.02
CA GLU A 272 15.37 16.28 41.67
C GLU A 272 14.92 15.02 40.85
N ALA A 273 14.26 15.24 39.74
CA ALA A 273 13.77 14.20 38.85
C ALA A 273 14.94 13.37 38.32
N PRO A 274 14.91 12.02 38.48
CA PRO A 274 15.81 11.18 37.70
C PRO A 274 15.46 11.34 36.21
N ALA A 275 16.50 11.51 35.42
CA ALA A 275 16.39 11.68 33.96
C ALA A 275 15.40 10.70 33.34
N THR A 276 14.39 11.22 32.62
CA THR A 276 13.47 10.47 31.80
C THR A 276 14.27 9.52 30.92
N THR A 277 14.22 8.22 31.20
CA THR A 277 14.78 7.22 30.31
C THR A 277 13.96 7.25 29.04
N LEU A 278 14.36 8.04 28.06
CA LEU A 278 13.97 7.92 26.68
C LEU A 278 14.10 6.44 26.33
N ARG A 279 13.05 5.81 25.85
CA ARG A 279 13.16 4.47 25.27
C ARG A 279 14.31 4.54 24.27
N PRO A 280 15.35 3.69 24.41
CA PRO A 280 16.48 3.77 23.52
C PRO A 280 16.00 3.69 22.08
N ASP A 281 16.52 4.53 21.20
CA ASP A 281 16.23 4.53 19.78
C ASP A 281 16.45 3.10 19.24
N PRO A 282 15.42 2.43 18.68
CA PRO A 282 15.55 1.04 18.19
C PRO A 282 16.68 0.89 17.17
N ASP A 283 17.02 1.97 16.44
CA ASP A 283 18.12 1.99 15.49
C ASP A 283 19.50 1.99 16.17
N ARG A 284 19.55 2.20 17.49
CA ARG A 284 20.76 2.14 18.32
C ARG A 284 20.83 0.94 19.26
N ILE A 285 19.82 0.04 19.24
CA ILE A 285 19.82 -1.19 20.04
C ILE A 285 20.41 -2.33 19.20
N PRO A 286 21.66 -2.76 19.42
CA PRO A 286 22.23 -3.87 18.68
C PRO A 286 21.53 -5.18 19.00
N LEU A 287 21.28 -6.00 17.98
CA LEU A 287 20.80 -7.37 18.16
C LEU A 287 21.92 -8.24 18.75
N LYS A 288 21.58 -8.96 19.83
CA LYS A 288 22.49 -9.92 20.51
C LYS A 288 22.13 -11.36 20.21
N ASP A 289 20.90 -11.61 19.81
CA ASP A 289 20.42 -12.97 19.48
C ASP A 289 20.92 -13.39 18.10
N ALA A 290 21.63 -14.49 18.05
CA ALA A 290 22.18 -15.07 16.81
C ALA A 290 21.09 -15.44 15.78
N ALA A 291 19.89 -15.84 16.23
CA ALA A 291 18.76 -16.14 15.35
C ALA A 291 18.21 -14.89 14.69
N LEU A 292 18.09 -13.78 15.42
CA LEU A 292 17.64 -12.49 14.87
C LEU A 292 18.67 -11.87 13.92
N ILE A 293 19.96 -12.02 14.20
CA ILE A 293 21.06 -11.63 13.30
C ILE A 293 21.02 -12.51 12.03
N GLY A 294 20.73 -13.80 12.17
CA GLY A 294 20.48 -14.70 11.05
C GLY A 294 19.31 -14.25 10.18
N GLU A 295 18.21 -13.83 10.80
CA GLU A 295 17.06 -13.27 10.08
C GLU A 295 17.42 -11.99 9.31
N VAL A 296 18.18 -11.07 9.88
CA VAL A 296 18.69 -9.87 9.17
C VAL A 296 19.50 -10.28 7.94
N ARG A 297 20.39 -11.26 8.07
CA ARG A 297 21.20 -11.79 6.97
C ARG A 297 20.33 -12.36 5.84
N ASP A 298 19.36 -13.20 6.19
CA ASP A 298 18.46 -13.83 5.22
C ASP A 298 17.60 -12.78 4.50
N ARG A 299 17.06 -11.82 5.23
CA ARG A 299 16.24 -10.74 4.65
C ARG A 299 17.03 -9.78 3.76
N LEU A 300 18.29 -9.51 4.06
CA LEU A 300 19.20 -8.76 3.19
C LEU A 300 19.53 -9.54 1.93
N TYR A 301 19.78 -10.85 2.04
CA TYR A 301 20.00 -11.72 0.90
C TYR A 301 18.80 -11.72 -0.04
N GLU A 302 17.56 -11.84 0.50
CA GLU A 302 16.32 -11.79 -0.29
C GLU A 302 16.14 -10.44 -1.03
N ARG A 303 16.87 -9.39 -0.66
CA ARG A 303 16.81 -8.05 -1.28
C ARG A 303 18.03 -7.68 -2.12
N ASN A 304 18.78 -8.68 -2.60
CA ASN A 304 20.01 -8.48 -3.39
C ASN A 304 21.15 -7.75 -2.66
N PHE A 305 21.10 -7.70 -1.32
CA PHE A 305 22.24 -7.29 -0.49
C PHE A 305 22.93 -8.55 0.05
N ASP A 306 23.57 -9.33 -0.86
CA ASP A 306 24.14 -10.62 -0.49
C ASP A 306 25.26 -10.45 0.55
N PRO A 307 25.07 -10.97 1.78
CA PRO A 307 26.09 -10.93 2.82
C PRO A 307 27.24 -11.93 2.61
N GLN A 308 27.16 -12.77 1.58
CA GLN A 308 28.18 -13.78 1.26
C GLN A 308 28.99 -13.44 0.01
N SER A 309 28.62 -12.37 -0.72
CA SER A 309 29.39 -11.91 -1.88
C SER A 309 30.60 -11.10 -1.45
N GLY A 310 31.77 -11.69 -1.44
CA GLY A 310 33.03 -11.01 -1.13
C GLY A 310 34.11 -11.93 -0.55
N ASP A 311 35.25 -11.38 -0.29
CA ASP A 311 36.48 -12.03 0.19
C ASP A 311 36.43 -12.58 1.65
N GLY A 312 35.27 -12.78 2.21
CA GLY A 312 35.06 -13.40 3.53
C GLY A 312 35.27 -12.49 4.72
N ARG A 313 35.60 -11.21 4.54
CA ARG A 313 35.77 -10.24 5.61
C ARG A 313 34.55 -9.32 5.74
N ASP A 314 33.87 -9.42 6.85
CA ASP A 314 32.78 -8.54 7.33
C ASP A 314 31.64 -8.29 6.34
N THR A 315 31.13 -9.38 5.80
CA THR A 315 30.14 -9.36 4.71
C THR A 315 28.77 -8.89 5.15
N LEU A 316 28.36 -9.15 6.41
CA LEU A 316 27.05 -8.71 6.92
C LEU A 316 27.01 -7.20 7.18
N ALA A 317 28.02 -6.64 7.81
CA ALA A 317 28.08 -5.20 8.08
C ALA A 317 28.08 -4.39 6.77
N ARG A 318 28.81 -4.82 5.74
CA ARG A 318 28.77 -4.17 4.41
C ARG A 318 27.40 -4.29 3.74
N ALA A 319 26.76 -5.44 3.83
CA ALA A 319 25.41 -5.63 3.28
C ALA A 319 24.40 -4.72 3.98
N ILE A 320 24.51 -4.59 5.31
CA ILE A 320 23.69 -3.66 6.11
C ILE A 320 23.96 -2.21 5.67
N SER A 321 25.23 -1.77 5.59
CA SER A 321 25.57 -0.40 5.19
C SER A 321 25.02 -0.06 3.80
N ARG A 322 25.18 -0.94 2.81
CA ARG A 322 24.63 -0.74 1.47
C ARG A 322 23.09 -0.66 1.47
N PHE A 323 22.43 -1.48 2.29
CA PHE A 323 20.99 -1.39 2.45
C PHE A 323 20.57 -0.07 3.09
N GLN A 324 21.27 0.37 4.13
CA GLN A 324 21.01 1.62 4.82
C GLN A 324 21.19 2.83 3.88
N GLU A 325 22.29 2.87 3.10
CA GLU A 325 22.54 3.90 2.09
C GLU A 325 21.41 3.97 1.05
N LYS A 326 21.03 2.81 0.47
CA LYS A 326 19.98 2.75 -0.53
C LYS A 326 18.59 3.11 0.03
N SER A 327 18.41 2.96 1.34
CA SER A 327 17.16 3.30 2.07
C SER A 327 17.21 4.70 2.68
N SER A 328 18.22 5.52 2.37
CA SER A 328 18.42 6.87 2.95
C SER A 328 18.50 6.87 4.48
N ILE A 329 19.09 5.82 5.05
CA ILE A 329 19.38 5.67 6.48
C ILE A 329 20.88 5.84 6.69
N THR A 330 21.29 6.44 7.82
CA THR A 330 22.71 6.56 8.17
C THR A 330 23.40 5.19 8.17
N PRO A 331 24.45 4.97 7.38
CA PRO A 331 25.09 3.66 7.25
C PRO A 331 25.94 3.37 8.49
N THR A 332 25.41 2.58 9.42
CA THR A 332 26.12 2.12 10.62
C THR A 332 26.78 0.75 10.43
N GLY A 333 26.24 -0.07 9.54
CA GLY A 333 26.66 -1.45 9.35
C GLY A 333 26.24 -2.40 10.49
N GLU A 334 25.50 -1.92 11.48
CA GLU A 334 25.09 -2.68 12.66
C GLU A 334 23.71 -3.33 12.47
N ALA A 335 23.58 -4.58 12.90
CA ALA A 335 22.31 -5.28 12.99
C ALA A 335 21.56 -4.81 14.25
N THR A 336 20.53 -3.98 14.07
CA THR A 336 19.75 -3.39 15.16
C THR A 336 18.28 -3.85 15.13
N GLU A 337 17.56 -3.66 16.25
CA GLU A 337 16.12 -3.93 16.33
C GLU A 337 15.33 -3.09 15.31
N GLY A 338 15.70 -1.83 15.13
CA GLY A 338 15.09 -0.93 14.15
C GLY A 338 15.31 -1.40 12.71
N LEU A 339 16.55 -1.80 12.38
CA LEU A 339 16.86 -2.40 11.08
C LEU A 339 16.03 -3.64 10.79
N LEU A 340 15.96 -4.58 11.75
CA LEU A 340 15.16 -5.80 11.60
C LEU A 340 13.67 -5.50 11.40
N SER A 341 13.14 -4.55 12.17
CA SER A 341 11.75 -4.10 12.03
C SER A 341 11.47 -3.55 10.62
N ARG A 342 12.39 -2.75 10.05
CA ARG A 342 12.27 -2.24 8.68
C ARG A 342 12.35 -3.36 7.64
N LEU A 343 13.29 -4.28 7.80
CA LEU A 343 13.42 -5.44 6.89
C LEU A 343 12.18 -6.34 6.91
N ARG A 344 11.51 -6.50 8.05
CA ARG A 344 10.25 -7.25 8.17
C ARG A 344 9.07 -6.57 7.46
N LYS A 345 9.06 -5.25 7.38
CA LYS A 345 8.01 -4.48 6.68
C LYS A 345 8.11 -4.54 5.15
N LEU A 346 9.23 -5.04 4.61
CA LEU A 346 9.50 -5.06 3.16
C LEU A 346 9.23 -6.43 2.51
N ASP A 347 8.33 -7.25 3.05
CA ASP A 347 8.16 -8.67 2.65
C ASP A 347 7.50 -8.92 1.28
N ASP A 348 7.22 -7.89 0.46
CA ASP A 348 6.43 -8.01 -0.78
C ASP A 348 7.27 -8.18 -2.07
N LEU A 349 8.46 -8.77 -2.00
CA LEU A 349 9.31 -9.01 -3.16
C LEU A 349 9.00 -10.38 -3.83
N LYS A 350 7.75 -10.65 -4.20
CA LYS A 350 7.32 -11.90 -4.85
C LYS A 350 6.62 -11.61 -6.18
N PRO A 351 6.65 -12.52 -7.15
CA PRO A 351 7.47 -13.74 -7.24
C PRO A 351 8.95 -13.46 -7.53
N TRP A 352 9.80 -14.49 -7.34
CA TRP A 352 11.21 -14.44 -7.66
C TRP A 352 11.55 -15.31 -8.86
N GLY A 353 12.50 -14.84 -9.67
CA GLY A 353 13.18 -15.61 -10.71
C GLY A 353 14.70 -15.53 -10.55
N SER A 354 15.41 -16.48 -11.10
CA SER A 354 16.88 -16.49 -11.13
C SER A 354 17.43 -17.11 -12.41
N ILE A 355 18.56 -16.59 -12.88
CA ILE A 355 19.38 -17.20 -13.92
C ILE A 355 20.78 -17.38 -13.35
N VAL A 356 21.33 -18.57 -13.48
CA VAL A 356 22.69 -18.91 -13.03
C VAL A 356 23.54 -19.39 -14.21
N TYR A 357 24.85 -19.13 -14.15
CA TYR A 357 25.78 -19.50 -15.19
C TYR A 357 27.11 -19.98 -14.60
N GLY A 358 27.66 -21.02 -15.19
CA GLY A 358 28.99 -21.55 -14.90
C GLY A 358 29.95 -21.22 -16.02
N VAL A 359 30.84 -20.28 -15.80
CA VAL A 359 31.82 -19.81 -16.78
C VAL A 359 32.76 -20.93 -17.22
N ASP A 360 33.20 -21.77 -16.27
CA ASP A 360 34.16 -22.84 -16.52
C ASP A 360 33.59 -24.02 -17.28
N ASN A 361 32.29 -24.25 -17.22
CA ASN A 361 31.63 -25.41 -17.80
C ASN A 361 30.57 -25.07 -18.86
N ASN A 362 30.37 -23.78 -19.12
CA ASN A 362 29.41 -23.24 -20.06
C ASN A 362 27.95 -23.73 -19.85
N LYS A 363 27.62 -24.16 -18.62
CA LYS A 363 26.28 -24.59 -18.23
C LYS A 363 25.52 -23.43 -17.60
N TRP A 364 24.21 -23.41 -17.76
CA TRP A 364 23.33 -22.41 -17.19
C TRP A 364 21.99 -23.04 -16.81
N GLY A 365 21.26 -22.36 -15.94
CA GLY A 365 19.91 -22.71 -15.54
C GLY A 365 19.10 -21.49 -15.20
N MET A 366 17.78 -21.58 -15.30
CA MET A 366 16.87 -20.52 -14.90
C MET A 366 15.66 -21.07 -14.18
N SER A 367 15.04 -20.20 -13.39
CA SER A 367 13.83 -20.47 -12.63
C SER A 367 12.97 -19.22 -12.50
N TRP A 368 11.70 -19.39 -12.15
CA TRP A 368 10.72 -18.32 -11.99
C TRP A 368 9.59 -18.76 -11.07
N ASN A 369 8.74 -17.78 -10.66
CA ASN A 369 7.56 -18.00 -9.84
C ASN A 369 7.83 -18.62 -8.46
N HIS A 370 8.95 -18.23 -7.84
CA HIS A 370 9.31 -18.70 -6.51
C HIS A 370 8.90 -17.69 -5.42
N ALA A 371 8.59 -18.22 -4.24
CA ALA A 371 8.21 -17.41 -3.08
C ALA A 371 9.39 -16.67 -2.44
N SER A 372 10.66 -17.06 -2.74
CA SER A 372 11.86 -16.42 -2.19
C SER A 372 13.01 -16.49 -3.19
N ARG A 373 13.96 -15.55 -3.06
CA ARG A 373 15.20 -15.56 -3.84
C ARG A 373 15.97 -16.88 -3.68
N ARG A 374 16.08 -17.37 -2.42
CA ARG A 374 16.79 -18.62 -2.11
C ARG A 374 16.19 -19.81 -2.87
N ALA A 375 14.87 -19.92 -2.92
CA ALA A 375 14.18 -20.97 -3.67
C ALA A 375 14.43 -20.83 -5.18
N ALA A 376 14.35 -19.61 -5.73
CA ALA A 376 14.62 -19.36 -7.14
C ALA A 376 16.06 -19.75 -7.52
N VAL A 377 17.05 -19.32 -6.74
CA VAL A 377 18.46 -19.64 -6.99
C VAL A 377 18.73 -21.15 -6.89
N ALA A 378 18.15 -21.82 -5.89
CA ALA A 378 18.32 -23.27 -5.71
C ALA A 378 17.76 -24.04 -6.92
N ASP A 379 16.57 -23.67 -7.40
CA ASP A 379 15.95 -24.28 -8.58
C ASP A 379 16.72 -23.97 -9.87
N ALA A 380 17.16 -22.72 -10.07
CA ALA A 380 18.01 -22.37 -11.21
C ALA A 380 19.33 -23.17 -11.22
N ARG A 381 19.95 -23.38 -10.04
CA ARG A 381 21.16 -24.23 -9.90
C ARG A 381 20.88 -25.69 -10.18
N SER A 382 19.73 -26.22 -9.75
CA SER A 382 19.29 -27.56 -10.10
C SER A 382 19.13 -27.70 -11.62
N ASN A 383 18.52 -26.75 -12.27
CA ASN A 383 18.31 -26.69 -13.73
C ASN A 383 19.64 -26.51 -14.50
N CYS A 384 20.66 -25.90 -13.89
CA CYS A 384 22.02 -25.87 -14.46
C CYS A 384 22.66 -27.25 -14.58
N GLY A 385 22.22 -28.22 -13.80
CA GLY A 385 22.76 -29.60 -13.82
C GLY A 385 24.25 -29.69 -13.45
N SER A 386 24.77 -28.67 -12.71
CA SER A 386 26.16 -28.65 -12.24
C SER A 386 26.25 -27.85 -10.93
N ALA A 387 27.04 -28.37 -9.98
CA ALA A 387 27.38 -27.62 -8.76
C ALA A 387 28.23 -26.35 -9.02
N LYS A 388 28.78 -26.21 -10.23
CA LYS A 388 29.68 -25.12 -10.64
C LYS A 388 28.99 -24.09 -11.51
N CYS A 389 27.88 -23.50 -11.02
CA CYS A 389 27.20 -22.33 -11.65
C CYS A 389 27.20 -21.15 -10.65
N PRO A 390 28.37 -20.52 -10.39
CA PRO A 390 28.52 -19.52 -9.35
C PRO A 390 27.94 -18.16 -9.73
N VAL A 391 27.89 -17.84 -11.03
CA VAL A 391 27.32 -16.55 -11.48
C VAL A 391 25.81 -16.58 -11.32
N GLU A 392 25.26 -15.56 -10.71
CA GLU A 392 23.85 -15.47 -10.36
C GLU A 392 23.27 -14.11 -10.73
N LEU A 393 22.12 -14.10 -11.40
CA LEU A 393 21.23 -12.96 -11.52
C LEU A 393 19.89 -13.35 -10.93
N SER A 394 19.43 -12.64 -9.91
CA SER A 394 18.09 -12.81 -9.33
C SER A 394 17.24 -11.56 -9.56
N PHE A 395 15.98 -11.73 -9.86
CA PHE A 395 15.01 -10.67 -10.15
C PHE A 395 13.64 -11.03 -9.53
N TYR A 396 12.81 -10.02 -9.29
CA TYR A 396 11.56 -10.17 -8.55
C TYR A 396 10.44 -9.30 -9.09
N GLY A 397 9.20 -9.60 -8.69
CA GLY A 397 8.01 -8.83 -9.06
C GLY A 397 7.74 -8.86 -10.56
N ALA A 398 7.65 -7.70 -11.17
CA ALA A 398 7.44 -7.56 -12.63
C ALA A 398 8.75 -7.61 -13.44
N HIS A 399 9.93 -7.67 -12.79
CA HIS A 399 11.21 -7.65 -13.52
C HIS A 399 11.47 -8.96 -14.27
N CYS A 400 12.18 -8.82 -15.39
CA CYS A 400 12.56 -9.91 -16.26
C CYS A 400 14.09 -10.02 -16.36
N GLY A 401 14.62 -11.24 -16.35
CA GLY A 401 16.03 -11.53 -16.58
C GLY A 401 16.26 -12.08 -17.98
N ALA A 402 17.41 -11.74 -18.58
CA ALA A 402 17.86 -12.32 -19.83
C ALA A 402 19.34 -12.70 -19.79
N PHE A 403 19.66 -13.79 -20.47
CA PHE A 403 21.02 -14.30 -20.63
C PHE A 403 21.39 -14.34 -22.09
N ALA A 404 22.45 -13.61 -22.47
CA ALA A 404 23.06 -13.63 -23.78
C ALA A 404 24.47 -14.20 -23.71
N ILE A 405 24.87 -14.94 -24.73
CA ILE A 405 26.20 -15.58 -24.82
C ILE A 405 26.73 -15.56 -26.24
N SER A 406 28.06 -15.48 -26.35
CA SER A 406 28.85 -15.74 -27.57
C SER A 406 30.04 -16.63 -27.21
N ASP A 407 30.90 -16.91 -28.18
CA ASP A 407 32.14 -17.72 -27.95
C ASP A 407 33.14 -16.99 -27.03
N LYS A 408 33.02 -15.67 -26.87
CA LYS A 408 34.01 -14.85 -26.14
C LYS A 408 33.43 -14.02 -25.02
N SER A 409 32.11 -13.92 -24.90
CA SER A 409 31.47 -13.05 -23.93
C SER A 409 30.10 -13.58 -23.53
N TRP A 410 29.63 -13.14 -22.37
CA TRP A 410 28.29 -13.42 -21.86
C TRP A 410 27.77 -12.21 -21.10
N SER A 411 26.44 -12.12 -20.96
CA SER A 411 25.79 -11.08 -20.18
C SER A 411 24.50 -11.59 -19.54
N LEU A 412 24.32 -11.28 -18.26
CA LEU A 412 23.10 -11.50 -17.47
C LEU A 412 22.53 -10.14 -17.09
N ILE A 413 21.37 -9.77 -17.60
CA ILE A 413 20.77 -8.45 -17.40
C ILE A 413 19.31 -8.57 -16.93
N GLN A 414 18.95 -7.74 -15.98
CA GLN A 414 17.58 -7.52 -15.51
C GLN A 414 17.02 -6.20 -16.05
N ARG A 415 15.73 -6.19 -16.45
CA ARG A 415 14.95 -5.00 -16.83
C ARG A 415 13.47 -5.22 -16.46
N ASP A 416 12.69 -4.14 -16.63
CA ASP A 416 11.25 -4.13 -16.30
C ASP A 416 10.39 -4.89 -17.33
N THR A 417 10.91 -5.16 -18.50
CA THR A 417 10.22 -5.94 -19.54
C THR A 417 11.15 -6.96 -20.16
N ILE A 418 10.57 -8.07 -20.66
CA ILE A 418 11.33 -9.14 -21.30
C ILE A 418 12.08 -8.65 -22.56
N LYS A 419 11.45 -7.74 -23.32
CA LYS A 419 12.09 -7.15 -24.51
C LYS A 419 13.31 -6.32 -24.11
N ALA A 420 13.15 -5.42 -23.12
CA ALA A 420 14.25 -4.59 -22.65
C ALA A 420 15.40 -5.41 -22.04
N ALA A 421 15.09 -6.52 -21.35
CA ALA A 421 16.10 -7.42 -20.79
C ALA A 421 16.90 -8.13 -21.92
N ARG A 422 16.23 -8.64 -22.95
CA ARG A 422 16.85 -9.27 -24.11
C ARG A 422 17.75 -8.31 -24.91
N ASP A 423 17.21 -7.11 -25.21
CA ASP A 423 17.93 -6.09 -25.96
C ASP A 423 19.19 -5.63 -25.21
N ALA A 424 19.07 -5.39 -23.91
CA ALA A 424 20.19 -4.99 -23.05
C ALA A 424 21.24 -6.12 -22.88
N ALA A 425 20.84 -7.37 -22.77
CA ALA A 425 21.76 -8.50 -22.65
C ALA A 425 22.54 -8.71 -23.96
N LEU A 426 21.91 -8.54 -25.14
CA LEU A 426 22.58 -8.59 -26.44
C LEU A 426 23.57 -7.45 -26.62
N ASP A 427 23.17 -6.21 -26.27
CA ASP A 427 24.03 -5.03 -26.35
C ASP A 427 25.27 -5.17 -25.48
N ASP A 428 25.07 -5.57 -24.21
CA ASP A 428 26.18 -5.71 -23.26
C ASP A 428 27.13 -6.87 -23.64
N CYS A 429 26.60 -8.02 -24.02
CA CYS A 429 27.40 -9.14 -24.55
C CYS A 429 28.16 -8.70 -25.82
N GLY A 430 27.56 -7.91 -26.70
CA GLY A 430 28.13 -7.44 -27.96
C GLY A 430 29.31 -6.49 -27.82
N LYS A 431 29.49 -5.82 -26.67
CA LYS A 431 30.64 -4.93 -26.40
C LYS A 431 31.97 -5.66 -26.41
N ALA A 432 31.97 -6.92 -26.01
CA ALA A 432 33.19 -7.73 -25.91
C ALA A 432 33.25 -8.90 -26.92
N GLY A 433 32.14 -9.22 -27.60
CA GLY A 433 32.04 -10.34 -28.55
C GLY A 433 31.09 -10.04 -29.69
N LYS A 434 31.41 -10.55 -30.91
CA LYS A 434 30.48 -10.53 -32.05
C LYS A 434 29.58 -11.77 -32.01
N SER A 435 28.37 -11.66 -32.58
CA SER A 435 27.42 -12.79 -32.68
C SER A 435 26.84 -13.31 -31.36
N CYS A 436 26.50 -12.39 -30.44
CA CYS A 436 25.76 -12.77 -29.24
C CYS A 436 24.33 -13.22 -29.55
N ARG A 437 23.87 -14.26 -28.85
CA ARG A 437 22.49 -14.77 -28.96
C ARG A 437 21.87 -14.93 -27.58
N ILE A 438 20.56 -14.73 -27.50
CA ILE A 438 19.81 -15.03 -26.26
C ILE A 438 19.69 -16.55 -26.12
N VAL A 439 20.06 -17.06 -24.95
CA VAL A 439 19.92 -18.49 -24.60
C VAL A 439 18.83 -18.72 -23.55
N GLY A 440 18.48 -17.71 -22.78
CA GLY A 440 17.37 -17.75 -21.83
C GLY A 440 16.88 -16.36 -21.47
N ALA A 441 15.57 -16.22 -21.33
CA ALA A 441 14.95 -15.00 -20.81
C ALA A 441 13.57 -15.31 -20.25
N VAL A 442 13.26 -14.77 -19.06
CA VAL A 442 12.00 -15.00 -18.36
C VAL A 442 11.74 -13.87 -17.38
N CYS A 443 10.46 -13.55 -17.13
CA CYS A 443 10.10 -12.67 -16.03
C CYS A 443 9.92 -13.43 -14.72
N ALA A 444 9.98 -12.76 -13.59
CA ALA A 444 9.90 -13.40 -12.28
C ALA A 444 8.59 -14.17 -12.07
N ASP A 445 7.49 -13.71 -12.67
CA ASP A 445 6.17 -14.35 -12.69
C ASP A 445 6.02 -15.50 -13.70
N GLY A 446 7.06 -15.77 -14.50
CA GLY A 446 7.08 -16.79 -15.55
C GLY A 446 6.52 -16.32 -16.90
N SER A 447 6.13 -15.06 -17.05
CA SER A 447 5.72 -14.50 -18.35
C SER A 447 6.92 -14.29 -19.29
N GLY A 448 6.65 -14.16 -20.61
CA GLY A 448 7.65 -13.76 -21.62
C GLY A 448 8.69 -14.84 -22.00
N ARG A 449 8.41 -16.12 -21.80
CA ARG A 449 9.30 -17.25 -22.19
C ARG A 449 9.50 -17.33 -23.70
#